data_7c55d0b3affdcecfd767fab0fb091ff9
#
_entry.id   7c55d0b3affdcecfd767fab0fb091ff9
#
_cell.length_a   1.000
_cell.length_b   1.000
_cell.length_c   1.000
_cell.angle_alpha   90.00
_cell.angle_beta   90.00
_cell.angle_gamma   90.00
#
_symmetry.space_group_name_H-M   'P 1'
#
loop_
_entity.id
_entity.type
_entity.pdbx_description
1 polymer ?
#
loop_
_entity_poly.entity_id
_entity_poly.type
_entity_poly.pdbx_seq_one_letter_code
_entity_poly.pdbx_strand_id
1 'polypeptide(L)'
;MLKAVIIDSSAVARGLLNTVLLDGGYDVVGQSHTCAAGLALLIKFNPHIVCIAREQMENGEDVVREIRTKWPKTLIFMVSSEFDAATIQAAHAMGVSGFIVKPFKADTVLNTIRNVVIAMVKRQRAAMAKESGDAAAGDGGEA
;
A
#
# COMPACT_ATOMS: atom_id res chain seq x y z
N MET A 1 -13.83 -3.96 -6.12
CA MET A 1 -13.00 -2.77 -6.25
C MET A 1 -12.14 -2.62 -5.01
N LEU A 2 -10.88 -2.41 -5.17
CA LEU A 2 -9.99 -2.24 -4.02
C LEU A 2 -10.17 -0.84 -3.44
N LYS A 3 -10.24 -0.77 -2.11
CA LYS A 3 -10.41 0.49 -1.39
C LYS A 3 -9.06 1.11 -1.08
N ALA A 4 -8.95 2.40 -1.25
CA ALA A 4 -7.71 3.15 -1.02
C ALA A 4 -7.94 4.35 -0.12
N VAL A 5 -6.93 4.68 0.69
CA VAL A 5 -6.89 5.88 1.52
C VAL A 5 -5.63 6.66 1.15
N ILE A 6 -5.72 7.97 1.08
CA ILE A 6 -4.59 8.84 0.75
C ILE A 6 -4.29 9.75 1.94
N ILE A 7 -3.04 9.76 2.39
CA ILE A 7 -2.59 10.61 3.50
C ILE A 7 -1.44 11.49 2.99
N ASP A 8 -1.70 12.78 2.83
CA ASP A 8 -0.73 13.74 2.34
C ASP A 8 -1.14 15.13 2.80
N SER A 9 -0.23 15.91 3.31
CA SER A 9 -0.54 17.28 3.75
C SER A 9 -0.87 18.20 2.57
N SER A 10 -0.43 17.87 1.37
CA SER A 10 -0.69 18.68 0.19
C SER A 10 -2.07 18.36 -0.39
N ALA A 11 -2.96 19.33 -0.38
CA ALA A 11 -4.30 19.17 -0.98
C ALA A 11 -4.21 18.93 -2.48
N VAL A 12 -3.24 19.54 -3.15
CA VAL A 12 -3.04 19.36 -4.59
C VAL A 12 -2.62 17.93 -4.87
N ALA A 13 -1.65 17.39 -4.12
CA ALA A 13 -1.21 16.02 -4.31
C ALA A 13 -2.34 15.03 -4.04
N ARG A 14 -3.12 15.25 -2.98
CA ARG A 14 -4.26 14.38 -2.68
C ARG A 14 -5.27 14.38 -3.84
N GLY A 15 -5.58 15.55 -4.38
CA GLY A 15 -6.54 15.65 -5.48
C GLY A 15 -6.06 14.97 -6.73
N LEU A 16 -4.78 15.15 -7.08
CA LEU A 16 -4.20 14.53 -8.27
C LEU A 16 -4.18 13.00 -8.14
N LEU A 17 -3.72 12.50 -7.01
CA LEU A 17 -3.65 11.06 -6.80
C LEU A 17 -5.04 10.44 -6.73
N ASN A 18 -5.99 11.15 -6.13
CA ASN A 18 -7.38 10.71 -6.09
C ASN A 18 -7.92 10.51 -7.52
N THR A 19 -7.68 11.47 -8.40
CA THR A 19 -8.12 11.36 -9.79
C THR A 19 -7.48 10.16 -10.49
N VAL A 20 -6.17 9.97 -10.30
CA VAL A 20 -5.46 8.85 -10.93
C VAL A 20 -6.03 7.52 -10.44
N LEU A 21 -6.25 7.39 -9.14
CA LEU A 21 -6.76 6.14 -8.57
C LEU A 21 -8.20 5.86 -9.02
N LEU A 22 -9.05 6.87 -9.03
CA LEU A 22 -10.42 6.68 -9.49
C LEU A 22 -10.48 6.28 -10.95
N ASP A 23 -9.66 6.90 -11.79
CA ASP A 23 -9.58 6.56 -13.21
C ASP A 23 -9.06 5.13 -13.41
N GLY A 24 -8.24 4.67 -12.51
CA GLY A 24 -7.69 3.32 -12.55
C GLY A 24 -8.62 2.24 -11.97
N GLY A 25 -9.81 2.61 -11.53
CA GLY A 25 -10.77 1.65 -11.01
C GLY A 25 -10.67 1.37 -9.53
N TYR A 26 -9.93 2.16 -8.77
CA TYR A 26 -9.86 2.01 -7.32
C TYR A 26 -10.94 2.86 -6.64
N ASP A 27 -11.36 2.42 -5.45
CA ASP A 27 -12.37 3.12 -4.68
C ASP A 27 -11.66 3.92 -3.58
N VAL A 28 -11.51 5.23 -3.76
CA VAL A 28 -10.87 6.08 -2.77
C VAL A 28 -11.89 6.40 -1.69
N VAL A 29 -11.81 5.69 -0.57
CA VAL A 29 -12.79 5.81 0.51
C VAL A 29 -12.51 6.95 1.47
N GLY A 30 -11.30 7.51 1.43
CA GLY A 30 -10.97 8.64 2.28
C GLY A 30 -9.64 9.27 1.97
N GLN A 31 -9.50 10.52 2.38
CA GLN A 31 -8.27 11.29 2.25
C GLN A 31 -8.05 12.03 3.55
N SER A 32 -6.79 12.22 3.91
CA SER A 32 -6.43 12.92 5.14
C SER A 32 -5.17 13.72 4.92
N HIS A 33 -5.03 14.82 5.65
CA HIS A 33 -3.81 15.62 5.61
C HIS A 33 -2.86 15.27 6.77
N THR A 34 -3.27 14.40 7.68
CA THR A 34 -2.42 13.96 8.80
C THR A 34 -2.52 12.45 8.98
N CYS A 35 -1.49 11.87 9.58
CA CYS A 35 -1.50 10.45 9.90
C CYS A 35 -2.56 10.10 10.93
N ALA A 36 -2.78 10.95 11.92
CA ALA A 36 -3.77 10.67 12.96
C ALA A 36 -5.17 10.51 12.36
N ALA A 37 -5.58 11.44 11.50
CA ALA A 37 -6.87 11.34 10.81
C ALA A 37 -6.88 10.18 9.83
N GLY A 38 -5.74 9.88 9.20
CA GLY A 38 -5.62 8.75 8.30
C GLY A 38 -5.82 7.42 9.00
N LEU A 39 -5.25 7.24 10.19
CA LEU A 39 -5.45 6.03 10.96
C LEU A 39 -6.93 5.82 11.33
N ALA A 40 -7.66 6.90 11.61
CA ALA A 40 -9.09 6.81 11.86
C ALA A 40 -9.83 6.29 10.62
N LEU A 41 -9.38 6.70 9.43
CA LEU A 41 -9.97 6.20 8.18
C LEU A 41 -9.68 4.72 7.97
N LEU A 42 -8.49 4.25 8.36
CA LEU A 42 -8.16 2.83 8.26
C LEU A 42 -9.07 2.01 9.18
N ILE A 43 -9.32 2.50 10.39
CA ILE A 43 -10.21 1.82 11.31
C ILE A 43 -11.63 1.74 10.73
N LYS A 44 -12.08 2.84 10.15
CA LYS A 44 -13.45 2.91 9.64
C LYS A 44 -13.66 2.08 8.38
N PHE A 45 -12.74 2.13 7.45
CA PHE A 45 -12.94 1.56 6.12
C PHE A 45 -12.15 0.28 5.85
N ASN A 46 -11.14 -0.02 6.65
CA ASN A 46 -10.28 -1.19 6.46
C ASN A 46 -9.82 -1.30 5.01
N PRO A 47 -9.11 -0.31 4.47
CA PRO A 47 -8.78 -0.28 3.04
C PRO A 47 -7.74 -1.32 2.68
N HIS A 48 -7.64 -1.63 1.39
CA HIS A 48 -6.64 -2.55 0.86
C HIS A 48 -5.33 -1.84 0.59
N ILE A 49 -5.39 -0.53 0.31
CA ILE A 49 -4.25 0.28 -0.12
C ILE A 49 -4.21 1.58 0.66
N VAL A 50 -3.03 1.96 1.13
CA VAL A 50 -2.81 3.26 1.78
C VAL A 50 -1.64 3.93 1.08
N CYS A 51 -1.85 5.15 0.59
CA CYS A 51 -0.78 5.95 -0.01
C CYS A 51 -0.42 7.04 0.98
N ILE A 52 0.81 7.03 1.49
CA ILE A 52 1.26 7.94 2.54
C ILE A 52 2.44 8.77 2.04
N ALA A 53 2.33 10.09 2.13
CA ALA A 53 3.43 10.98 1.78
C ALA A 53 4.62 10.75 2.72
N ARG A 54 5.82 10.81 2.17
CA ARG A 54 7.05 10.53 2.92
C ARG A 54 7.18 11.41 4.17
N GLU A 55 6.84 12.69 4.07
CA GLU A 55 6.97 13.58 5.21
C GLU A 55 6.01 13.22 6.34
N GLN A 56 4.91 12.57 6.07
CA GLN A 56 4.01 12.10 7.10
C GLN A 56 4.65 10.92 7.87
N MET A 57 5.43 10.12 7.19
CA MET A 57 6.13 9.02 7.83
C MET A 57 7.25 9.50 8.72
N GLU A 58 7.92 10.58 8.31
CA GLU A 58 9.03 11.14 9.09
C GLU A 58 8.53 11.75 10.39
N ASN A 59 7.34 12.35 10.37
CA ASN A 59 6.77 12.95 11.56
C ASN A 59 6.08 11.92 12.45
N GLY A 60 5.62 10.82 11.87
CA GLY A 60 4.96 9.75 12.61
C GLY A 60 5.71 8.46 12.38
N GLU A 61 6.93 8.40 12.89
CA GLU A 61 7.85 7.35 12.58
C GLU A 61 7.32 5.95 12.75
N ASP A 62 6.37 5.77 13.64
CA ASP A 62 5.84 4.44 13.89
C ASP A 62 4.56 4.14 13.11
N VAL A 63 4.11 5.05 12.26
CA VAL A 63 2.81 4.89 11.58
C VAL A 63 2.82 3.66 10.67
N VAL A 64 3.90 3.42 9.94
CA VAL A 64 4.00 2.25 9.06
C VAL A 64 3.99 0.97 9.87
N ARG A 65 4.72 0.96 10.98
CA ARG A 65 4.78 -0.20 11.87
C ARG A 65 3.41 -0.47 12.48
N GLU A 66 2.71 0.58 12.89
CA GLU A 66 1.37 0.45 13.45
C GLU A 66 0.40 -0.12 12.42
N ILE A 67 0.43 0.39 11.20
CA ILE A 67 -0.42 -0.12 10.13
C ILE A 67 -0.08 -1.57 9.84
N ARG A 68 1.21 -1.90 9.77
CA ARG A 68 1.64 -3.25 9.47
C ARG A 68 1.21 -4.24 10.55
N THR A 69 1.21 -3.80 11.80
CA THR A 69 0.79 -4.64 12.93
C THR A 69 -0.73 -4.86 12.93
N LYS A 70 -1.50 -3.79 12.75
CA LYS A 70 -2.95 -3.88 12.85
C LYS A 70 -3.62 -4.35 11.56
N TRP A 71 -3.04 -4.03 10.43
CA TRP A 71 -3.58 -4.40 9.12
C TRP A 71 -2.49 -5.04 8.28
N PRO A 72 -2.11 -6.28 8.59
CA PRO A 72 -0.95 -6.92 7.95
C PRO A 72 -1.10 -7.14 6.45
N LYS A 73 -2.31 -7.13 5.94
CA LYS A 73 -2.54 -7.33 4.51
C LYS A 73 -2.69 -6.04 3.73
N THR A 74 -2.76 -4.90 4.41
CA THR A 74 -2.87 -3.61 3.72
C THR A 74 -1.57 -3.28 3.02
N LEU A 75 -1.66 -2.86 1.76
CA LEU A 75 -0.49 -2.45 0.99
C LEU A 75 -0.21 -0.98 1.26
N ILE A 76 1.02 -0.67 1.61
CA ILE A 76 1.45 0.68 1.95
C ILE A 76 2.35 1.20 0.84
N PHE A 77 1.97 2.33 0.23
CA PHE A 77 2.77 3.00 -0.79
C PHE A 77 3.30 4.31 -0.25
N MET A 78 4.61 4.49 -0.30
CA MET A 78 5.24 5.75 0.08
C MET A 78 5.26 6.69 -1.12
N VAL A 79 4.80 7.91 -0.93
CA VAL A 79 4.74 8.92 -1.98
C VAL A 79 5.77 10.00 -1.73
N SER A 80 6.65 10.27 -2.69
CA SER A 80 7.68 11.30 -2.55
C SER A 80 8.16 11.79 -3.91
N SER A 81 8.78 12.96 -3.93
CA SER A 81 9.41 13.47 -5.16
C SER A 81 10.83 12.94 -5.33
N GLU A 82 11.42 12.37 -4.29
CA GLU A 82 12.77 11.87 -4.33
C GLU A 82 12.90 10.54 -3.61
N PHE A 83 13.59 9.60 -4.23
CA PHE A 83 13.91 8.32 -3.61
C PHE A 83 15.36 7.95 -3.93
N ASP A 84 16.13 7.61 -2.91
CA ASP A 84 17.44 7.02 -3.13
C ASP A 84 17.40 5.56 -2.64
N ALA A 85 18.46 4.81 -2.94
CA ALA A 85 18.50 3.40 -2.62
C ALA A 85 18.39 3.14 -1.11
N ALA A 86 19.02 3.96 -0.30
CA ALA A 86 18.98 3.79 1.15
C ALA A 86 17.56 4.00 1.70
N THR A 87 16.85 5.02 1.20
CA THR A 87 15.47 5.29 1.61
C THR A 87 14.56 4.13 1.23
N ILE A 88 14.72 3.61 0.01
CA ILE A 88 13.92 2.50 -0.48
C ILE A 88 14.14 1.26 0.38
N GLN A 89 15.40 0.92 0.67
CA GLN A 89 15.71 -0.23 1.49
C GLN A 89 15.16 -0.09 2.91
N ALA A 90 15.31 1.07 3.52
CA ALA A 90 14.80 1.31 4.87
C ALA A 90 13.28 1.21 4.91
N ALA A 91 12.61 1.76 3.92
CA ALA A 91 11.15 1.72 3.84
C ALA A 91 10.63 0.29 3.65
N HIS A 92 11.27 -0.49 2.78
CA HIS A 92 10.91 -1.89 2.62
C HIS A 92 11.08 -2.67 3.93
N ALA A 93 12.16 -2.40 4.66
CA ALA A 93 12.41 -3.06 5.93
C ALA A 93 11.31 -2.74 6.96
N MET A 94 10.71 -1.56 6.87
CA MET A 94 9.62 -1.17 7.75
C MET A 94 8.27 -1.75 7.33
N GLY A 95 8.15 -2.23 6.11
CA GLY A 95 6.91 -2.81 5.63
C GLY A 95 6.22 -2.03 4.51
N VAL A 96 6.88 -1.05 3.93
CA VAL A 96 6.34 -0.34 2.77
C VAL A 96 6.33 -1.27 1.57
N SER A 97 5.21 -1.32 0.86
CA SER A 97 4.98 -2.28 -0.23
C SER A 97 5.46 -1.76 -1.57
N GLY A 98 5.44 -0.47 -1.79
CA GLY A 98 5.84 0.13 -3.06
C GLY A 98 6.00 1.64 -2.95
N PHE A 99 6.41 2.26 -4.06
CA PHE A 99 6.79 3.67 -4.09
C PHE A 99 6.11 4.39 -5.24
N ILE A 100 5.59 5.57 -4.97
CA ILE A 100 4.93 6.41 -5.98
C ILE A 100 5.69 7.74 -6.04
N VAL A 101 6.12 8.13 -7.24
CA VAL A 101 6.96 9.31 -7.44
C VAL A 101 6.13 10.50 -7.87
N LYS A 102 6.42 11.68 -7.30
CA LYS A 102 5.85 12.95 -7.73
C LYS A 102 6.80 13.61 -8.73
N PRO A 103 6.31 14.26 -9.77
CA PRO A 103 4.91 14.46 -10.12
C PRO A 103 4.29 13.16 -10.63
N PHE A 104 2.99 13.00 -10.41
CA PHE A 104 2.32 11.76 -10.76
C PHE A 104 2.15 11.61 -12.26
N LYS A 105 2.52 10.43 -12.77
CA LYS A 105 2.20 10.01 -14.12
C LYS A 105 1.23 8.86 -13.97
N ALA A 106 0.03 9.03 -14.49
CA ALA A 106 -1.06 8.08 -14.27
C ALA A 106 -0.67 6.64 -14.58
N ASP A 107 -0.06 6.41 -15.75
CA ASP A 107 0.32 5.06 -16.15
C ASP A 107 1.34 4.45 -15.19
N THR A 108 2.33 5.24 -14.78
CA THR A 108 3.37 4.77 -13.88
C THR A 108 2.80 4.44 -12.50
N VAL A 109 1.94 5.32 -11.96
CA VAL A 109 1.30 5.11 -10.67
C VAL A 109 0.46 3.84 -10.70
N LEU A 110 -0.38 3.70 -11.72
CA LEU A 110 -1.29 2.55 -11.81
C LEU A 110 -0.54 1.25 -12.03
N ASN A 111 0.53 1.28 -12.83
CA ASN A 111 1.35 0.08 -13.04
C ASN A 111 2.08 -0.33 -11.76
N THR A 112 2.58 0.64 -10.98
CA THR A 112 3.24 0.35 -9.72
C THR A 112 2.28 -0.35 -8.76
N ILE A 113 1.10 0.21 -8.58
CA ILE A 113 0.10 -0.36 -7.67
C ILE A 113 -0.33 -1.74 -8.16
N ARG A 114 -0.61 -1.86 -9.45
CA ARG A 114 -1.04 -3.12 -10.04
C ARG A 114 -0.02 -4.23 -9.83
N ASN A 115 1.25 -3.94 -10.07
CA ASN A 115 2.31 -4.93 -9.93
C ASN A 115 2.44 -5.41 -8.49
N VAL A 116 2.32 -4.50 -7.53
CA VAL A 116 2.38 -4.87 -6.11
C VAL A 116 1.16 -5.70 -5.71
N VAL A 117 -0.02 -5.34 -6.19
CA VAL A 117 -1.25 -6.10 -5.93
C VAL A 117 -1.14 -7.51 -6.50
N ILE A 118 -0.65 -7.64 -7.74
CA ILE A 118 -0.48 -8.95 -8.37
C ILE A 118 0.52 -9.81 -7.58
N ALA A 119 1.63 -9.23 -7.16
CA ALA A 119 2.63 -9.95 -6.37
C ALA A 119 2.04 -10.44 -5.04
N MET A 120 1.22 -9.61 -4.39
CA MET A 120 0.56 -9.99 -3.15
C MET A 120 -0.40 -11.15 -3.37
N VAL A 121 -1.22 -11.09 -4.42
CA VAL A 121 -2.18 -12.15 -4.72
C VAL A 121 -1.44 -13.46 -5.01
N LYS A 122 -0.35 -13.41 -5.77
CA LYS A 122 0.45 -14.59 -6.06
C LYS A 122 1.02 -15.22 -4.78
N ARG A 123 1.52 -14.38 -3.86
CA ARG A 123 2.04 -14.88 -2.59
C ARG A 123 0.95 -15.53 -1.75
N GLN A 124 -0.24 -14.96 -1.72
CA GLN A 124 -1.36 -15.52 -0.98
C GLN A 124 -1.80 -16.86 -1.57
N ARG A 125 -1.85 -16.97 -2.89
CA ARG A 125 -2.21 -18.21 -3.57
C ARG A 125 -1.15 -19.28 -3.31
N ALA A 126 0.12 -18.93 -3.35
CA ALA A 126 1.19 -19.86 -3.07
C ALA A 126 1.13 -20.37 -1.64
N ALA A 127 0.85 -19.49 -0.68
CA ALA A 127 0.71 -19.86 0.71
C ALA A 127 -0.48 -20.81 0.92
N MET A 128 -1.61 -20.51 0.28
CA MET A 128 -2.79 -21.35 0.38
C MET A 128 -2.57 -22.71 -0.26
N ALA A 129 -1.91 -22.75 -1.40
CA ALA A 129 -1.59 -24.00 -2.09
C ALA A 129 -0.65 -24.84 -1.24
N LYS A 130 0.32 -24.21 -0.60
CA LYS A 130 1.26 -24.91 0.26
C LYS A 130 0.54 -25.48 1.48
N GLU A 131 -0.36 -24.71 2.09
CA GLU A 131 -1.12 -25.20 3.22
C GLU A 131 -2.02 -26.35 2.81
N SER A 132 -2.67 -26.26 1.67
CA SER A 132 -3.49 -27.33 1.16
C SER A 132 -2.67 -28.57 0.85
N GLY A 133 -1.49 -28.40 0.31
CA GLY A 133 -0.59 -29.48 0.04
C GLY A 133 -0.14 -30.17 1.31
N ASP A 134 0.20 -29.41 2.33
CA ASP A 134 0.60 -29.96 3.61
C ASP A 134 -0.59 -30.67 4.24
N ALA A 135 -1.77 -30.11 4.16
CA ALA A 135 -2.96 -30.73 4.70
C ALA A 135 -3.33 -32.00 3.96
N ALA A 136 -3.08 -32.04 2.69
CA ALA A 136 -3.35 -33.21 1.89
C ALA A 136 -2.34 -34.31 2.12
N ALA A 137 -1.38 -34.05 2.86
CA ALA A 137 -0.49 -35.03 3.24
C ALA A 137 -0.01 -35.86 2.24
N GLY A 138 0.52 -35.94 1.79
CA GLY A 138 0.98 -36.73 0.93
C GLY A 138 0.76 -36.54 -0.44
N ASP A 139 -0.07 -35.88 -0.71
CA ASP A 139 -0.35 -35.70 -1.95
C ASP A 139 0.43 -34.68 -2.46
N GLY A 140 0.77 -33.98 -1.70
CA GLY A 140 1.31 -32.99 -2.14
C GLY A 140 2.28 -32.92 -2.87
N GLY A 141 2.67 -33.02 -2.72
CA GLY A 141 3.57 -32.93 -3.35
C GLY A 141 3.68 -32.41 -4.54
N GLU A 142 3.33 -32.56 -5.06
CA GLU A 142 3.60 -32.23 -6.12
C GLU A 142 3.50 -31.28 -6.59
N ALA A 143 3.47 -31.07 -6.78
CA ALA A 143 3.45 -30.12 -7.35
C ALA A 143 3.76 -29.36 -7.75
#